data_875874a373f5123a52b1912f57e526e7
#
_entry.id   875874a373f5123a52b1912f57e526e7
#
_cell.length_a   1.000
_cell.length_b   1.000
_cell.length_c   1.000
_cell.angle_alpha   90.00
_cell.angle_beta   90.00
_cell.angle_gamma   90.00
#
_symmetry.space_group_name_H-M   'P 1'
#
loop_
_entity.id
_entity.type
_entity.pdbx_description
1 polymer ?
#
loop_
_entity_poly.entity_id
_entity_poly.type
_entity_poly.pdbx_seq_one_letter_code
_entity_poly.pdbx_strand_id
1 'polypeptide(L)'
;TPGHASNHLCFLLQEEECLLTGDHIMNGSTVVIAPPDGSMTEYLDSLKKLENFKIKLLAPGHGDYLDNPKMVIDWIINHRLTREEKVLQSMQKLTETSIEDLLLEVYDDVDPRLHPIALWSLEAHLIRLQERNLVLKKEANWKIND
;
A
#
# COMPACT_ATOMS: atom_id res chain seq x y z
N THR A 1 -3.32 4.42 -13.15
CA THR A 1 -3.22 3.66 -11.89
C THR A 1 -2.05 4.15 -11.03
N PRO A 2 -2.03 5.43 -10.61
CA PRO A 2 -0.97 5.93 -9.73
C PRO A 2 -1.00 5.22 -8.37
N GLY A 3 0.11 5.31 -7.64
CA GLY A 3 0.22 4.81 -6.28
C GLY A 3 1.55 4.14 -5.97
N HIS A 4 1.96 3.12 -6.71
CA HIS A 4 3.34 2.62 -6.65
C HIS A 4 4.32 3.67 -7.15
N ALA A 5 4.01 4.25 -8.30
CA ALA A 5 4.64 5.45 -8.86
C ALA A 5 3.53 6.40 -9.34
N SER A 6 3.79 7.70 -9.31
CA SER A 6 2.81 8.74 -9.68
C SER A 6 2.35 8.65 -11.14
N ASN A 7 3.21 8.14 -12.01
CA ASN A 7 2.96 8.00 -13.45
C ASN A 7 2.66 6.55 -13.88
N HIS A 8 2.35 5.65 -12.92
CA HIS A 8 2.09 4.25 -13.24
C HIS A 8 0.84 4.06 -14.11
N LEU A 9 0.93 3.17 -15.09
CA LEU A 9 -0.15 2.80 -15.99
C LEU A 9 -0.36 1.28 -16.01
N CYS A 10 -1.62 0.87 -16.01
CA CYS A 10 -2.03 -0.48 -16.40
C CYS A 10 -2.65 -0.44 -17.80
N PHE A 11 -2.56 -1.53 -18.55
CA PHE A 11 -3.13 -1.67 -19.88
C PHE A 11 -4.14 -2.80 -19.92
N LEU A 12 -5.39 -2.50 -20.26
CA LEU A 12 -6.44 -3.50 -20.41
C LEU A 12 -6.54 -3.96 -21.87
N LEU A 13 -6.23 -5.21 -22.12
CA LEU A 13 -6.52 -5.91 -23.36
C LEU A 13 -7.99 -6.32 -23.35
N GLN A 14 -8.83 -5.53 -24.00
CA GLN A 14 -10.30 -5.62 -23.86
C GLN A 14 -10.87 -6.94 -24.41
N GLU A 15 -10.35 -7.44 -25.51
CA GLU A 15 -10.81 -8.69 -26.15
C GLU A 15 -10.50 -9.91 -25.27
N GLU A 16 -9.31 -9.92 -24.65
CA GLU A 16 -8.85 -10.99 -23.76
C GLU A 16 -9.32 -10.81 -22.31
N GLU A 17 -9.89 -9.63 -21.99
CA GLU A 17 -10.22 -9.23 -20.61
C GLU A 17 -9.02 -9.39 -19.66
N CYS A 18 -7.82 -9.13 -20.18
CA CYS A 18 -6.53 -9.27 -19.49
C CYS A 18 -5.96 -7.89 -19.15
N LEU A 19 -5.66 -7.66 -17.87
CA LEU A 19 -5.02 -6.42 -17.41
C LEU A 19 -3.52 -6.64 -17.21
N LEU A 20 -2.71 -5.92 -17.98
CA LEU A 20 -1.26 -5.80 -17.75
C LEU A 20 -1.06 -4.84 -16.59
N THR A 21 -0.66 -5.35 -15.42
CA THR A 21 -0.64 -4.57 -14.18
C THR A 21 0.69 -3.92 -13.88
N GLY A 22 1.77 -4.28 -14.61
CA GLY A 22 3.11 -3.83 -14.24
C GLY A 22 3.40 -4.13 -12.78
N ASP A 23 3.89 -3.13 -12.05
CA ASP A 23 4.17 -3.23 -10.62
C ASP A 23 3.01 -2.73 -9.73
N HIS A 24 1.84 -2.45 -10.31
CA HIS A 24 0.66 -2.10 -9.50
C HIS A 24 0.12 -3.30 -8.72
N ILE A 25 0.11 -4.47 -9.35
CA ILE A 25 -0.25 -5.76 -8.71
C ILE A 25 0.81 -6.77 -9.12
N MET A 26 1.44 -7.41 -8.12
CA MET A 26 2.44 -8.46 -8.32
C MET A 26 1.93 -9.81 -7.79
N ASN A 27 2.48 -10.90 -8.31
CA ASN A 27 2.24 -12.23 -7.75
C ASN A 27 3.19 -12.51 -6.58
N GLY A 28 2.64 -13.09 -5.50
CA GLY A 28 3.39 -13.59 -4.34
C GLY A 28 3.85 -12.51 -3.35
N SER A 29 3.61 -11.23 -3.62
CA SER A 29 3.98 -10.12 -2.73
C SER A 29 3.09 -8.90 -2.98
N THR A 30 3.07 -7.98 -2.01
CA THR A 30 2.54 -6.63 -2.23
C THR A 30 3.66 -5.69 -2.66
N VAL A 31 3.36 -4.78 -3.59
CA VAL A 31 4.33 -3.80 -4.09
C VAL A 31 4.74 -2.80 -3.00
N VAL A 32 5.95 -2.30 -3.08
CA VAL A 32 6.41 -1.21 -2.19
C VAL A 32 5.77 0.11 -2.63
N ILE A 33 5.29 0.88 -1.67
CA ILE A 33 4.83 2.25 -1.88
C ILE A 33 5.83 3.17 -1.19
N ALA A 34 6.60 3.90 -1.99
CA ALA A 34 7.73 4.70 -1.51
C ALA A 34 7.50 6.20 -1.77
N PRO A 35 7.12 6.99 -0.75
CA PRO A 35 7.09 8.44 -0.89
C PRO A 35 8.46 9.05 -1.25
N PRO A 36 8.55 10.20 -1.95
CA PRO A 36 7.42 11.06 -2.30
C PRO A 36 6.69 10.68 -3.60
N ASP A 37 7.23 9.79 -4.43
CA ASP A 37 6.60 9.42 -5.70
C ASP A 37 5.42 8.46 -5.49
N GLY A 38 5.58 7.48 -4.59
CA GLY A 38 4.51 6.55 -4.20
C GLY A 38 3.51 7.17 -3.22
N SER A 39 2.21 6.87 -3.42
CA SER A 39 1.12 7.32 -2.56
C SER A 39 0.18 6.17 -2.20
N MET A 40 -0.01 5.92 -0.89
CA MET A 40 -0.92 4.87 -0.43
C MET A 40 -2.39 5.22 -0.71
N THR A 41 -2.75 6.49 -0.68
CA THR A 41 -4.10 6.98 -1.02
C THR A 41 -4.40 6.69 -2.47
N GLU A 42 -3.55 7.13 -3.39
CA GLU A 42 -3.73 6.91 -4.82
C GLU A 42 -3.68 5.42 -5.19
N TYR A 43 -2.83 4.64 -4.50
CA TYR A 43 -2.73 3.20 -4.70
C TYR A 43 -4.04 2.47 -4.40
N LEU A 44 -4.64 2.76 -3.23
CA LEU A 44 -5.91 2.17 -2.83
C LEU A 44 -7.07 2.63 -3.74
N ASP A 45 -7.08 3.88 -4.16
CA ASP A 45 -8.09 4.41 -5.09
C ASP A 45 -7.94 3.80 -6.48
N SER A 46 -6.71 3.60 -6.96
CA SER A 46 -6.41 2.90 -8.21
C SER A 46 -6.88 1.45 -8.18
N LEU A 47 -6.64 0.73 -7.08
CA LEU A 47 -7.14 -0.64 -6.92
C LEU A 47 -8.67 -0.71 -6.98
N LYS A 48 -9.36 0.17 -6.26
CA LYS A 48 -10.84 0.27 -6.30
C LYS A 48 -11.35 0.63 -7.69
N LYS A 49 -10.65 1.51 -8.41
CA LYS A 49 -11.00 1.88 -9.78
C LYS A 49 -11.04 0.66 -10.71
N LEU A 50 -10.15 -0.32 -10.51
CA LEU A 50 -10.09 -1.53 -11.32
C LEU A 50 -11.37 -2.37 -11.23
N GLU A 51 -12.14 -2.28 -10.14
CA GLU A 51 -13.41 -2.99 -9.97
C GLU A 51 -14.48 -2.58 -11.01
N ASN A 52 -14.32 -1.41 -11.65
CA ASN A 52 -15.25 -0.93 -12.68
C ASN A 52 -14.96 -1.51 -14.08
N PHE A 53 -13.93 -2.34 -14.22
CA PHE A 53 -13.54 -2.93 -15.50
C PHE A 53 -13.80 -4.42 -15.51
N LYS A 54 -14.15 -4.93 -16.69
CA LYS A 54 -14.30 -6.36 -16.89
C LYS A 54 -12.91 -6.99 -17.08
N ILE A 55 -12.40 -7.63 -16.04
CA ILE A 55 -11.06 -8.24 -16.01
C ILE A 55 -11.23 -9.70 -15.59
N LYS A 56 -10.65 -10.62 -16.35
CA LYS A 56 -10.61 -12.06 -16.03
C LYS A 56 -9.24 -12.53 -15.59
N LEU A 57 -8.19 -11.83 -16.03
CA LEU A 57 -6.81 -12.22 -15.80
C LEU A 57 -5.97 -10.99 -15.49
N LEU A 58 -5.08 -11.09 -14.50
CA LEU A 58 -4.03 -10.09 -14.25
C LEU A 58 -2.69 -10.64 -14.75
N ALA A 59 -1.97 -9.81 -15.46
CA ALA A 59 -0.62 -10.09 -15.98
C ALA A 59 0.38 -9.12 -15.34
N PRO A 60 1.01 -9.52 -14.22
CA PRO A 60 1.97 -8.69 -13.49
C PRO A 60 3.28 -8.49 -14.27
N GLY A 61 4.01 -7.40 -13.91
CA GLY A 61 5.39 -7.23 -14.35
C GLY A 61 6.35 -8.25 -13.76
N HIS A 62 6.00 -8.82 -12.60
CA HIS A 62 6.79 -9.83 -11.88
C HIS A 62 5.89 -10.97 -11.39
N GLY A 63 6.36 -12.21 -11.54
CA GLY A 63 5.64 -13.42 -11.15
C GLY A 63 4.71 -13.96 -12.23
N ASP A 64 3.86 -14.90 -11.85
CA ASP A 64 2.94 -15.58 -12.75
C ASP A 64 1.63 -14.79 -12.90
N TYR A 65 0.83 -15.16 -13.90
CA TYR A 65 -0.53 -14.66 -14.05
C TYR A 65 -1.38 -14.95 -12.81
N LEU A 66 -2.32 -14.05 -12.55
CA LEU A 66 -3.24 -14.16 -11.42
C LEU A 66 -4.67 -14.29 -11.94
N ASP A 67 -5.27 -15.42 -11.65
CA ASP A 67 -6.71 -15.65 -11.82
C ASP A 67 -7.50 -14.96 -10.70
N ASN A 68 -8.82 -14.79 -10.91
CA ASN A 68 -9.72 -14.18 -9.95
C ASN A 68 -9.32 -12.74 -9.52
N PRO A 69 -9.24 -11.79 -10.47
CA PRO A 69 -8.80 -10.42 -10.24
C PRO A 69 -9.47 -9.75 -9.04
N LYS A 70 -10.79 -9.94 -8.89
CA LYS A 70 -11.54 -9.37 -7.76
C LYS A 70 -10.99 -9.85 -6.42
N MET A 71 -10.77 -11.14 -6.27
CA MET A 71 -10.24 -11.71 -5.01
C MET A 71 -8.85 -11.17 -4.70
N VAL A 72 -7.99 -11.04 -5.73
CA VAL A 72 -6.63 -10.48 -5.58
C VAL A 72 -6.69 -9.02 -5.15
N ILE A 73 -7.52 -8.21 -5.80
CA ILE A 73 -7.67 -6.78 -5.49
C ILE A 73 -8.21 -6.60 -4.06
N ASP A 74 -9.28 -7.32 -3.71
CA ASP A 74 -9.86 -7.29 -2.36
C ASP A 74 -8.84 -7.68 -1.30
N TRP A 75 -8.04 -8.72 -1.56
CA TRP A 75 -6.99 -9.17 -0.65
C TRP A 75 -5.93 -8.09 -0.44
N ILE A 76 -5.46 -7.44 -1.52
CA ILE A 76 -4.45 -6.37 -1.43
C ILE A 76 -5.01 -5.19 -0.62
N ILE A 77 -6.23 -4.74 -0.93
CA ILE A 77 -6.89 -3.64 -0.20
C ILE A 77 -7.00 -3.97 1.28
N ASN A 78 -7.51 -5.15 1.62
CA ASN A 78 -7.65 -5.59 3.01
C ASN A 78 -6.29 -5.69 3.72
N HIS A 79 -5.27 -6.24 3.07
CA HIS A 79 -3.92 -6.31 3.60
C HIS A 79 -3.38 -4.91 3.95
N ARG A 80 -3.53 -3.93 3.05
CA ARG A 80 -3.10 -2.54 3.28
C ARG A 80 -3.87 -1.88 4.42
N LEU A 81 -5.19 -2.01 4.44
CA LEU A 81 -6.03 -1.41 5.48
C LEU A 81 -5.80 -2.06 6.86
N THR A 82 -5.55 -3.36 6.92
CA THR A 82 -5.18 -4.04 8.17
C THR A 82 -3.84 -3.52 8.70
N ARG A 83 -2.85 -3.32 7.82
CA ARG A 83 -1.57 -2.73 8.23
C ARG A 83 -1.75 -1.29 8.70
N GLU A 84 -2.54 -0.48 8.00
CA GLU A 84 -2.85 0.89 8.40
C GLU A 84 -3.54 0.96 9.76
N GLU A 85 -4.49 0.05 10.03
CA GLU A 85 -5.14 -0.04 11.34
C GLU A 85 -4.12 -0.36 12.44
N LYS A 86 -3.18 -1.28 12.20
CA LYS A 86 -2.09 -1.58 13.13
C LYS A 86 -1.20 -0.35 13.38
N VAL A 87 -0.90 0.44 12.34
CA VAL A 87 -0.17 1.71 12.48
C VAL A 87 -0.93 2.66 13.40
N LEU A 88 -2.24 2.85 13.16
CA LEU A 88 -3.06 3.76 13.95
C LEU A 88 -3.16 3.31 15.42
N GLN A 89 -3.37 2.03 15.69
CA GLN A 89 -3.41 1.47 17.04
C GLN A 89 -2.07 1.64 17.76
N SER A 90 -0.96 1.42 17.10
CA SER A 90 0.38 1.65 17.67
C SER A 90 0.62 3.13 17.96
N MET A 91 0.17 4.04 17.07
CA MET A 91 0.22 5.48 17.32
C MET A 91 -0.63 5.91 18.52
N GLN A 92 -1.84 5.35 18.69
CA GLN A 92 -2.69 5.61 19.85
C GLN A 92 -2.03 5.15 21.17
N LYS A 93 -1.32 4.03 21.15
CA LYS A 93 -0.61 3.48 22.29
C LYS A 93 0.62 4.32 22.65
N LEU A 94 1.41 4.74 21.66
CA LEU A 94 2.67 5.46 21.86
C LEU A 94 2.47 6.98 21.99
N THR A 95 1.38 7.52 21.46
CA THR A 95 0.99 8.94 21.39
C THR A 95 1.91 9.82 20.55
N GLU A 96 3.23 9.74 20.72
CA GLU A 96 4.29 10.38 19.93
C GLU A 96 5.48 9.43 19.83
N THR A 97 6.05 9.23 18.62
CA THR A 97 7.15 8.28 18.39
C THR A 97 7.93 8.62 17.11
N SER A 98 9.19 8.15 17.03
CA SER A 98 9.95 8.13 15.78
C SER A 98 9.38 7.08 14.81
N ILE A 99 9.67 7.24 13.52
CA ILE A 99 9.22 6.25 12.53
C ILE A 99 9.96 4.92 12.70
N GLU A 100 11.21 4.95 13.18
CA GLU A 100 12.04 3.78 13.45
C GLU A 100 11.47 2.93 14.59
N ASP A 101 11.07 3.56 15.69
CA ASP A 101 10.47 2.86 16.82
C ASP A 101 9.08 2.31 16.46
N LEU A 102 8.30 3.10 15.70
CA LEU A 102 7.00 2.67 15.20
C LEU A 102 7.13 1.47 14.24
N LEU A 103 8.18 1.43 13.41
CA LEU A 103 8.46 0.31 12.52
C LEU A 103 8.58 -1.00 13.29
N LEU A 104 9.31 -1.02 14.40
CA LEU A 104 9.51 -2.21 15.22
C LEU A 104 8.21 -2.73 15.84
N GLU A 105 7.30 -1.85 16.21
CA GLU A 105 5.98 -2.20 16.75
C GLU A 105 5.02 -2.69 15.66
N VAL A 106 4.99 -2.02 14.50
CA VAL A 106 4.04 -2.30 13.42
C VAL A 106 4.44 -3.51 12.59
N TYR A 107 5.74 -3.74 12.40
CA TYR A 107 6.30 -4.79 11.54
C TYR A 107 7.01 -5.88 12.34
N ASP A 108 6.55 -6.15 13.58
CA ASP A 108 7.05 -7.22 14.46
C ASP A 108 6.87 -8.63 13.86
N ASP A 109 5.97 -8.76 12.90
CA ASP A 109 5.66 -9.97 12.13
C ASP A 109 6.47 -10.12 10.82
N VAL A 110 7.38 -9.17 10.53
CA VAL A 110 8.16 -9.13 9.30
C VAL A 110 9.65 -9.36 9.60
N ASP A 111 10.32 -10.15 8.75
CA ASP A 111 11.76 -10.38 8.84
C ASP A 111 12.52 -9.04 8.92
N PRO A 112 13.37 -8.83 9.95
CA PRO A 112 14.12 -7.57 10.12
C PRO A 112 14.95 -7.15 8.89
N ARG A 113 15.36 -8.10 8.05
CA ARG A 113 16.08 -7.80 6.79
C ARG A 113 15.22 -7.02 5.79
N LEU A 114 13.90 -7.07 5.93
CA LEU A 114 12.94 -6.35 5.09
C LEU A 114 12.52 -5.01 5.71
N HIS A 115 12.90 -4.70 6.94
CA HIS A 115 12.56 -3.45 7.61
C HIS A 115 12.96 -2.20 6.83
N PRO A 116 14.12 -2.12 6.14
CA PRO A 116 14.45 -0.95 5.32
C PRO A 116 13.44 -0.68 4.20
N ILE A 117 12.84 -1.74 3.63
CA ILE A 117 11.80 -1.63 2.59
C ILE A 117 10.44 -1.35 3.23
N ALA A 118 10.15 -2.00 4.36
CA ALA A 118 8.90 -1.80 5.11
C ALA A 118 8.77 -0.36 5.63
N LEU A 119 9.88 0.32 5.91
CA LEU A 119 9.93 1.70 6.35
C LEU A 119 9.25 2.65 5.34
N TRP A 120 9.49 2.48 4.05
CA TRP A 120 8.82 3.28 3.01
C TRP A 120 7.31 3.08 3.01
N SER A 121 6.85 1.84 3.12
CA SER A 121 5.42 1.55 3.19
C SER A 121 4.78 2.08 4.49
N LEU A 122 5.52 2.06 5.61
CA LEU A 122 5.07 2.68 6.86
C LEU A 122 4.92 4.20 6.69
N GLU A 123 5.90 4.87 6.09
CA GLU A 123 5.81 6.30 5.81
C GLU A 123 4.61 6.62 4.91
N ALA A 124 4.35 5.81 3.89
CA ALA A 124 3.18 5.98 3.02
C ALA A 124 1.84 5.84 3.78
N HIS A 125 1.75 4.92 4.75
CA HIS A 125 0.59 4.81 5.63
C HIS A 125 0.45 6.03 6.56
N LEU A 126 1.55 6.51 7.15
CA LEU A 126 1.53 7.69 8.02
C LEU A 126 1.11 8.95 7.26
N ILE A 127 1.60 9.15 6.03
CA ILE A 127 1.17 10.27 5.16
C ILE A 127 -0.33 10.18 4.91
N ARG A 128 -0.86 9.00 4.57
CA ARG A 128 -2.30 8.81 4.35
C ARG A 128 -3.12 9.04 5.62
N LEU A 129 -2.64 8.61 6.78
CA LEU A 129 -3.30 8.92 8.07
C LEU A 129 -3.26 10.42 8.38
N GLN A 130 -2.19 11.13 8.02
CA GLN A 130 -2.08 12.58 8.14
C GLN A 130 -3.06 13.30 7.20
N GLU A 131 -3.22 12.86 5.95
CA GLU A 131 -4.23 13.38 5.02
C GLU A 131 -5.66 13.25 5.58
N ARG A 132 -5.90 12.22 6.39
CA ARG A 132 -7.16 11.97 7.10
C ARG A 132 -7.26 12.67 8.45
N ASN A 133 -6.29 13.51 8.81
CA ASN A 133 -6.19 14.22 10.08
C ASN A 133 -6.17 13.32 11.33
N LEU A 134 -5.65 12.10 11.22
CA LEU A 134 -5.56 11.14 12.33
C LEU A 134 -4.20 11.18 13.03
N VAL A 135 -3.15 11.57 12.32
CA VAL A 135 -1.80 11.77 12.86
C VAL A 135 -1.20 13.07 12.33
N LEU A 136 -0.17 13.56 13.00
CA LEU A 136 0.59 14.77 12.61
C LEU A 136 2.08 14.44 12.60
N LYS A 137 2.81 14.97 11.62
CA LYS A 137 4.28 14.97 11.64
C LYS A 137 4.73 16.21 12.41
N LYS A 138 5.54 16.00 13.46
CA LYS A 138 6.12 17.05 14.30
C LYS A 138 7.63 16.88 14.33
N GLU A 139 8.36 17.73 13.63
CA GLU A 139 9.82 17.60 13.45
C GLU A 139 10.19 16.22 12.89
N ALA A 140 10.94 15.43 13.67
CA ALA A 140 11.33 14.06 13.30
C ALA A 140 10.31 12.99 13.72
N ASN A 141 9.33 13.35 14.58
CA ASN A 141 8.38 12.40 15.16
C ASN A 141 7.01 12.47 14.48
N TRP A 142 6.25 11.41 14.70
CA TRP A 142 4.83 11.34 14.40
C TRP A 142 4.02 11.33 15.70
N LYS A 143 2.90 12.02 15.69
CA LYS A 143 2.02 12.17 16.86
C LYS A 143 0.57 11.87 16.46
N ILE A 144 -0.20 11.25 17.38
CA ILE A 144 -1.64 11.12 17.20
C ILE A 144 -2.29 12.52 17.21
N ASN A 145 -3.26 12.73 16.36
CA ASN A 145 -4.03 13.97 16.33
C ASN A 145 -5.25 13.81 17.23
N ASP A 146 -5.33 14.64 18.27
CA ASP A 146 -6.41 14.62 19.28
C ASP A 146 -7.71 15.24 18.74
#